data_ce783fd5d7d5b8d1c474ec3e78d31d6b
#
_entry.id   ce783fd5d7d5b8d1c474ec3e78d31d6b
#
_cell.length_a   1.000
_cell.length_b   1.000
_cell.length_c   1.000
_cell.angle_alpha   90.00
_cell.angle_beta   90.00
_cell.angle_gamma   90.00
#
_symmetry.space_group_name_H-M   'P 1'
#
loop_
_entity.id
_entity.type
_entity.pdbx_description
1 polymer ?
#
loop_
_entity_poly.entity_id
_entity_poly.type
_entity_poly.pdbx_seq_one_letter_code
_entity_poly.pdbx_strand_id
1 'polypeptide(L)'
;MNPERKTPERRSRKARRTRDALAQAAFELVLDRGLRNVTVEEIAERADVDRRTFSRYFTSKEAAVLDSLRGDGDRINDALRARPADEPPLTAYRRAVQDWLEAPGAQAWHRRERIFDLLVLAEQEPTLYAAFHHIRVDAQEDSVAIVADRLGVDPRRDIRPAVTVAAGAGALLAAQAAWARAGQPDDLPRLIGQAFDALAGELLAQPPAGQAQHSTTEGSTES
;
A
#
# COMPACT_ATOMS: atom_id res chain seq x y z
N MET A 1 -33.21 9.44 -39.74
CA MET A 1 -32.18 8.41 -39.36
C MET A 1 -31.53 8.87 -38.06
N ASN A 2 -31.91 8.24 -36.95
CA ASN A 2 -31.58 8.72 -35.61
C ASN A 2 -30.21 8.18 -35.19
N PRO A 3 -29.22 9.01 -34.83
CA PRO A 3 -27.90 8.51 -34.40
C PRO A 3 -28.09 7.83 -33.06
N GLU A 4 -27.74 6.56 -32.99
CA GLU A 4 -27.77 5.69 -31.80
C GLU A 4 -27.26 6.43 -30.55
N ARG A 5 -28.13 6.71 -29.61
CA ARG A 5 -27.78 7.08 -28.23
C ARG A 5 -27.05 5.90 -27.62
N LYS A 6 -25.72 5.97 -27.64
CA LYS A 6 -24.87 4.98 -26.94
C LYS A 6 -25.31 4.93 -25.50
N THR A 7 -25.80 3.77 -25.06
CA THR A 7 -26.27 3.51 -23.70
C THR A 7 -25.20 3.90 -22.65
N PRO A 8 -25.57 4.41 -21.47
CA PRO A 8 -24.64 4.81 -20.40
C PRO A 8 -23.58 3.75 -20.10
N GLU A 9 -23.96 2.49 -20.10
CA GLU A 9 -23.06 1.34 -19.89
C GLU A 9 -21.96 1.21 -20.99
N ARG A 10 -22.28 1.50 -22.24
CA ARG A 10 -21.30 1.43 -23.32
C ARG A 10 -20.27 2.56 -23.22
N ARG A 11 -20.71 3.73 -22.74
CA ARG A 11 -19.80 4.88 -22.49
C ARG A 11 -18.87 4.57 -21.30
N SER A 12 -19.40 4.05 -20.20
CA SER A 12 -18.63 3.66 -19.02
C SER A 12 -17.60 2.59 -19.37
N ARG A 13 -17.99 1.55 -20.10
CA ARG A 13 -17.10 0.48 -20.55
C ARG A 13 -15.97 0.97 -21.46
N LYS A 14 -16.29 1.90 -22.38
CA LYS A 14 -15.27 2.52 -23.25
C LYS A 14 -14.31 3.38 -22.42
N ALA A 15 -14.83 4.18 -21.49
CA ALA A 15 -14.00 5.03 -20.62
C ALA A 15 -13.03 4.18 -19.78
N ARG A 16 -13.54 3.10 -19.17
CA ARG A 16 -12.71 2.16 -18.41
C ARG A 16 -11.62 1.53 -19.27
N ARG A 17 -11.95 1.01 -20.45
CA ARG A 17 -10.95 0.44 -21.38
C ARG A 17 -9.85 1.43 -21.75
N THR A 18 -10.21 2.70 -22.00
CA THR A 18 -9.23 3.74 -22.32
C THR A 18 -8.34 4.03 -21.10
N ARG A 19 -8.90 4.11 -19.90
CA ARG A 19 -8.13 4.27 -18.66
C ARG A 19 -7.16 3.12 -18.46
N ASP A 20 -7.64 1.89 -18.58
CA ASP A 20 -6.84 0.67 -18.41
C ASP A 20 -5.69 0.61 -19.45
N ALA A 21 -5.95 0.98 -20.70
CA ALA A 21 -4.93 1.02 -21.75
C ALA A 21 -3.83 2.08 -21.47
N LEU A 22 -4.22 3.27 -21.00
CA LEU A 22 -3.28 4.32 -20.59
C LEU A 22 -2.44 3.91 -19.38
N ALA A 23 -3.07 3.30 -18.37
CA ALA A 23 -2.38 2.80 -17.20
C ALA A 23 -1.36 1.71 -17.56
N GLN A 24 -1.76 0.77 -18.41
CA GLN A 24 -0.87 -0.31 -18.88
C GLN A 24 0.30 0.24 -19.70
N ALA A 25 0.04 1.17 -20.64
CA ALA A 25 1.09 1.81 -21.41
C ALA A 25 2.09 2.57 -20.54
N ALA A 26 1.59 3.31 -19.53
CA ALA A 26 2.44 4.03 -18.57
C ALA A 26 3.30 3.06 -17.75
N PHE A 27 2.70 1.99 -17.23
CA PHE A 27 3.36 0.96 -16.43
C PHE A 27 4.51 0.29 -17.22
N GLU A 28 4.23 -0.20 -18.44
CA GLU A 28 5.23 -0.84 -19.30
C GLU A 28 6.38 0.09 -19.64
N LEU A 29 6.05 1.29 -20.20
CA LEU A 29 7.06 2.24 -20.63
C LEU A 29 7.97 2.70 -19.48
N VAL A 30 7.37 2.98 -18.32
CA VAL A 30 8.13 3.46 -17.16
C VAL A 30 9.02 2.38 -16.56
N LEU A 31 8.55 1.13 -16.49
CA LEU A 31 9.39 0.03 -16.02
C LEU A 31 10.50 -0.35 -17.00
N ASP A 32 10.30 -0.13 -18.30
CA ASP A 32 11.31 -0.44 -19.32
C ASP A 32 12.39 0.64 -19.45
N ARG A 33 12.02 1.92 -19.27
CA ARG A 33 12.91 3.06 -19.57
C ARG A 33 13.23 3.94 -18.38
N GLY A 34 12.57 3.73 -17.24
CA GLY A 34 12.61 4.63 -16.07
C GLY A 34 11.67 5.82 -16.21
N LEU A 35 11.19 6.32 -15.08
CA LEU A 35 10.17 7.38 -15.00
C LEU A 35 10.57 8.67 -15.74
N ARG A 36 11.84 9.05 -15.68
CA ARG A 36 12.35 10.32 -16.25
C ARG A 36 12.40 10.32 -17.77
N ASN A 37 12.51 9.13 -18.36
CA ASN A 37 12.69 8.95 -19.79
C ASN A 37 11.38 8.69 -20.54
N VAL A 38 10.23 8.87 -19.87
CA VAL A 38 8.90 8.64 -20.44
C VAL A 38 8.07 9.91 -20.34
N THR A 39 7.48 10.32 -21.47
CA THR A 39 6.58 11.48 -21.56
C THR A 39 5.12 11.05 -21.59
N VAL A 40 4.23 11.99 -21.27
CA VAL A 40 2.77 11.78 -21.36
C VAL A 40 2.35 11.54 -22.81
N GLU A 41 3.04 12.17 -23.74
CA GLU A 41 2.82 12.01 -25.18
C GLU A 41 3.08 10.59 -25.64
N GLU A 42 4.20 9.99 -25.26
CA GLU A 42 4.54 8.60 -25.58
C GLU A 42 3.55 7.60 -24.96
N ILE A 43 3.08 7.86 -23.73
CA ILE A 43 2.05 7.03 -23.06
C ILE A 43 0.74 7.10 -23.86
N ALA A 44 0.32 8.30 -24.26
CA ALA A 44 -0.90 8.50 -25.01
C ALA A 44 -0.83 7.84 -26.40
N GLU A 45 0.30 8.00 -27.10
CA GLU A 45 0.57 7.37 -28.40
C GLU A 45 0.55 5.84 -28.31
N ARG A 46 1.20 5.27 -27.27
CA ARG A 46 1.20 3.82 -27.04
C ARG A 46 -0.20 3.25 -26.76
N ALA A 47 -1.08 4.06 -26.14
CA ALA A 47 -2.48 3.72 -25.87
C ALA A 47 -3.45 4.09 -27.02
N ASP A 48 -2.95 4.52 -28.17
CA ASP A 48 -3.73 4.95 -29.36
C ASP A 48 -4.74 6.07 -29.02
N VAL A 49 -4.30 7.07 -28.25
CA VAL A 49 -5.09 8.25 -27.90
C VAL A 49 -4.24 9.53 -27.94
N ASP A 50 -4.89 10.69 -27.91
CA ASP A 50 -4.21 11.97 -27.81
C ASP A 50 -3.87 12.36 -26.36
N ARG A 51 -2.94 13.31 -26.18
CA ARG A 51 -2.54 13.86 -24.87
C ARG A 51 -3.73 14.43 -24.08
N ARG A 52 -4.71 15.05 -24.73
CA ARG A 52 -5.90 15.61 -24.09
C ARG A 52 -6.74 14.49 -23.46
N THR A 53 -6.80 13.35 -24.13
CA THR A 53 -7.46 12.15 -23.60
C THR A 53 -6.73 11.64 -22.37
N PHE A 54 -5.39 11.57 -22.36
CA PHE A 54 -4.61 11.23 -21.17
C PHE A 54 -4.97 12.16 -20.00
N SER A 55 -4.89 13.49 -20.18
CA SER A 55 -5.17 14.47 -19.13
C SER A 55 -6.59 14.45 -18.57
N ARG A 56 -7.53 13.83 -19.29
CA ARG A 56 -8.90 13.59 -18.79
C ARG A 56 -8.95 12.44 -17.77
N TYR A 57 -8.04 11.48 -17.83
CA TYR A 57 -8.03 10.30 -16.97
C TYR A 57 -6.98 10.38 -15.86
N PHE A 58 -5.85 11.04 -16.09
CA PHE A 58 -4.73 11.09 -15.19
C PHE A 58 -4.16 12.50 -15.08
N THR A 59 -3.83 12.88 -13.84
CA THR A 59 -3.20 14.17 -13.52
C THR A 59 -1.70 14.16 -13.79
N SER A 60 -1.08 12.99 -13.77
CA SER A 60 0.36 12.82 -14.00
C SER A 60 0.67 11.41 -14.53
N LYS A 61 1.89 11.19 -15.02
CA LYS A 61 2.37 9.86 -15.42
C LYS A 61 2.52 8.92 -14.23
N GLU A 62 2.90 9.44 -13.07
CA GLU A 62 2.96 8.69 -11.81
C GLU A 62 1.58 8.13 -11.43
N ALA A 63 0.54 8.97 -11.55
CA ALA A 63 -0.84 8.54 -11.29
C ALA A 63 -1.29 7.44 -12.25
N ALA A 64 -0.84 7.47 -13.50
CA ALA A 64 -1.14 6.44 -14.49
C ALA A 64 -0.39 5.12 -14.20
N VAL A 65 0.89 5.19 -13.89
CA VAL A 65 1.72 4.02 -13.52
C VAL A 65 1.15 3.29 -12.30
N LEU A 66 0.68 4.04 -11.31
CA LEU A 66 0.18 3.50 -10.03
C LEU A 66 -1.33 3.19 -10.06
N ASP A 67 -2.00 3.33 -11.20
CA ASP A 67 -3.47 3.15 -11.27
C ASP A 67 -3.94 1.75 -10.84
N SER A 68 -3.15 0.72 -11.16
CA SER A 68 -3.42 -0.66 -10.76
C SER A 68 -3.40 -0.89 -9.24
N LEU A 69 -2.78 0.01 -8.47
CA LEU A 69 -2.65 -0.08 -7.01
C LEU A 69 -3.80 0.60 -6.25
N ARG A 70 -4.60 1.47 -6.91
CA ARG A 70 -5.66 2.23 -6.24
C ARG A 70 -6.73 1.36 -5.60
N GLY A 71 -7.10 0.24 -6.22
CA GLY A 71 -8.10 -0.67 -5.68
C GLY A 71 -7.57 -1.62 -4.59
N ASP A 72 -6.29 -1.56 -4.23
CA ASP A 72 -5.74 -2.46 -3.20
C ASP A 72 -6.18 -2.03 -1.80
N GLY A 73 -6.22 -0.72 -1.54
CA GLY A 73 -6.76 -0.17 -0.30
C GLY A 73 -8.23 -0.54 -0.07
N ASP A 74 -9.05 -0.42 -1.10
CA ASP A 74 -10.47 -0.81 -1.04
C ASP A 74 -10.63 -2.29 -0.68
N ARG A 75 -9.81 -3.17 -1.26
CA ARG A 75 -9.83 -4.61 -0.96
C ARG A 75 -9.42 -4.92 0.48
N ILE A 76 -8.40 -4.25 0.99
CA ILE A 76 -8.01 -4.36 2.41
C ILE A 76 -9.17 -3.88 3.31
N ASN A 77 -9.79 -2.76 2.97
CA ASN A 77 -10.91 -2.19 3.72
C ASN A 77 -12.15 -3.10 3.69
N ASP A 78 -12.46 -3.72 2.57
CA ASP A 78 -13.55 -4.68 2.45
C ASP A 78 -13.27 -5.93 3.29
N ALA A 79 -12.04 -6.46 3.26
CA ALA A 79 -11.63 -7.55 4.12
C ALA A 79 -11.71 -7.16 5.61
N LEU A 80 -11.32 -5.92 5.98
CA LEU A 80 -11.39 -5.42 7.35
C LEU A 80 -12.84 -5.30 7.84
N ARG A 81 -13.78 -4.84 7.00
CA ARG A 81 -15.21 -4.81 7.31
C ARG A 81 -15.80 -6.20 7.55
N ALA A 82 -15.30 -7.18 6.81
CA ALA A 82 -15.76 -8.57 6.91
C ALA A 82 -15.24 -9.32 8.14
N ARG A 83 -14.27 -8.78 8.88
CA ARG A 83 -13.69 -9.44 10.08
C ARG A 83 -14.71 -9.50 11.24
N PRO A 84 -14.71 -10.57 12.08
CA PRO A 84 -15.52 -10.67 13.29
C PRO A 84 -15.43 -9.43 14.18
N ALA A 85 -16.56 -8.97 14.72
CA ALA A 85 -16.61 -7.71 15.49
C ALA A 85 -15.83 -7.75 16.81
N ASP A 86 -15.70 -8.93 17.41
CA ASP A 86 -14.99 -9.20 18.67
C ASP A 86 -13.47 -9.34 18.49
N GLU A 87 -12.99 -9.39 17.26
CA GLU A 87 -11.57 -9.50 17.00
C GLU A 87 -10.84 -8.18 17.33
N PRO A 88 -9.70 -8.18 18.05
CA PRO A 88 -8.95 -6.96 18.36
C PRO A 88 -8.59 -6.19 17.07
N PRO A 89 -8.71 -4.85 17.05
CA PRO A 89 -8.61 -4.05 15.83
C PRO A 89 -7.30 -4.24 15.04
N LEU A 90 -6.16 -4.31 15.72
CA LEU A 90 -4.86 -4.55 15.04
C LEU A 90 -4.78 -5.96 14.47
N THR A 91 -5.33 -6.96 15.15
CA THR A 91 -5.44 -8.34 14.67
C THR A 91 -6.33 -8.40 13.43
N ALA A 92 -7.49 -7.73 13.48
CA ALA A 92 -8.39 -7.62 12.33
C ALA A 92 -7.72 -6.98 11.13
N TYR A 93 -6.96 -5.89 11.35
CA TYR A 93 -6.21 -5.22 10.29
C TYR A 93 -5.12 -6.13 9.69
N ARG A 94 -4.33 -6.82 10.53
CA ARG A 94 -3.34 -7.82 10.09
C ARG A 94 -3.97 -8.88 9.19
N ARG A 95 -5.08 -9.47 9.62
CA ARG A 95 -5.77 -10.52 8.87
C ARG A 95 -6.39 -9.99 7.58
N ALA A 96 -6.92 -8.78 7.58
CA ALA A 96 -7.41 -8.12 6.36
C ALA A 96 -6.29 -7.93 5.31
N VAL A 97 -5.08 -7.55 5.75
CA VAL A 97 -3.90 -7.47 4.89
C VAL A 97 -3.49 -8.84 4.36
N GLN A 98 -3.55 -9.89 5.19
CA GLN A 98 -3.25 -11.27 4.77
C GLN A 98 -4.28 -11.78 3.76
N ASP A 99 -5.58 -11.58 4.03
CA ASP A 99 -6.67 -11.96 3.13
C ASP A 99 -6.55 -11.26 1.76
N TRP A 100 -6.21 -9.96 1.76
CA TRP A 100 -5.93 -9.22 0.52
C TRP A 100 -4.75 -9.80 -0.25
N LEU A 101 -3.66 -10.13 0.45
CA LEU A 101 -2.45 -10.65 -0.18
C LEU A 101 -2.67 -12.02 -0.83
N GLU A 102 -3.52 -12.87 -0.21
CA GLU A 102 -3.79 -14.26 -0.60
C GLU A 102 -5.12 -14.43 -1.32
N ALA A 103 -5.81 -13.34 -1.69
CA ALA A 103 -7.17 -13.36 -2.22
C ALA A 103 -7.36 -14.43 -3.32
N PRO A 104 -8.30 -15.39 -3.15
CA PRO A 104 -8.55 -16.44 -4.12
C PRO A 104 -9.14 -15.86 -5.41
N GLY A 105 -8.69 -16.35 -6.56
CA GLY A 105 -9.19 -15.98 -7.89
C GLY A 105 -8.55 -14.77 -8.54
N ALA A 106 -7.71 -14.01 -7.82
CA ALA A 106 -6.78 -13.05 -8.39
C ALA A 106 -5.36 -13.56 -8.19
N GLN A 107 -4.46 -13.23 -9.11
CA GLN A 107 -3.04 -13.45 -8.86
C GLN A 107 -2.67 -12.72 -7.57
N ALA A 108 -2.05 -13.41 -6.60
CA ALA A 108 -1.60 -12.81 -5.36
C ALA A 108 -0.83 -11.51 -5.65
N TRP A 109 -1.09 -10.46 -4.87
CA TRP A 109 -0.61 -9.11 -5.18
C TRP A 109 0.89 -9.08 -5.51
N HIS A 110 1.70 -9.72 -4.69
CA HIS A 110 3.15 -9.80 -4.85
C HIS A 110 3.62 -10.64 -6.05
N ARG A 111 2.71 -11.41 -6.66
CA ARG A 111 2.97 -12.22 -7.86
C ARG A 111 2.41 -11.59 -9.13
N ARG A 112 1.80 -10.40 -9.05
CA ARG A 112 1.41 -9.67 -10.25
C ARG A 112 2.65 -9.34 -11.06
N GLU A 113 2.52 -9.47 -12.37
CA GLU A 113 3.64 -9.21 -13.28
C GLU A 113 4.29 -7.86 -12.99
N ARG A 114 5.60 -7.86 -12.78
CA ARG A 114 6.46 -6.69 -12.56
C ARG A 114 6.08 -5.78 -11.37
N ILE A 115 5.24 -6.24 -10.45
CA ILE A 115 4.88 -5.44 -9.27
C ILE A 115 6.08 -5.22 -8.35
N PHE A 116 6.98 -6.19 -8.27
CA PHE A 116 8.25 -6.06 -7.54
C PHE A 116 9.11 -4.95 -8.15
N ASP A 117 9.27 -4.94 -9.49
CA ASP A 117 10.04 -3.92 -10.22
C ASP A 117 9.45 -2.51 -9.98
N LEU A 118 8.12 -2.40 -9.95
CA LEU A 118 7.44 -1.14 -9.65
C LEU A 118 7.78 -0.63 -8.26
N LEU A 119 7.79 -1.48 -7.24
CA LEU A 119 8.12 -1.04 -5.88
C LEU A 119 9.60 -0.68 -5.74
N VAL A 120 10.50 -1.43 -6.38
CA VAL A 120 11.92 -1.08 -6.44
C VAL A 120 12.11 0.29 -7.10
N LEU A 121 11.43 0.55 -8.20
CA LEU A 121 11.48 1.84 -8.89
C LEU A 121 10.88 2.96 -8.01
N ALA A 122 9.77 2.70 -7.33
CA ALA A 122 9.13 3.68 -6.45
C ALA A 122 10.05 4.10 -5.29
N GLU A 123 10.85 3.20 -4.72
CA GLU A 123 11.85 3.53 -3.69
C GLU A 123 12.96 4.44 -4.23
N GLN A 124 13.25 4.40 -5.54
CA GLN A 124 14.32 5.18 -6.18
C GLN A 124 13.86 6.51 -6.76
N GLU A 125 12.58 6.67 -7.07
CA GLU A 125 12.01 7.85 -7.73
C GLU A 125 11.09 8.63 -6.78
N PRO A 126 11.54 9.78 -6.24
CA PRO A 126 10.82 10.51 -5.18
C PRO A 126 9.38 10.91 -5.55
N THR A 127 9.12 11.26 -6.83
CA THR A 127 7.77 11.64 -7.27
C THR A 127 6.84 10.45 -7.35
N LEU A 128 7.34 9.27 -7.73
CA LEU A 128 6.58 8.03 -7.75
C LEU A 128 6.30 7.54 -6.32
N TYR A 129 7.30 7.64 -5.44
CA TYR A 129 7.16 7.35 -4.01
C TYR A 129 6.09 8.22 -3.35
N ALA A 130 6.13 9.54 -3.58
CA ALA A 130 5.13 10.48 -3.06
C ALA A 130 3.72 10.17 -3.57
N ALA A 131 3.58 9.86 -4.85
CA ALA A 131 2.29 9.48 -5.44
C ALA A 131 1.75 8.16 -4.86
N PHE A 132 2.62 7.18 -4.63
CA PHE A 132 2.27 5.92 -3.97
C PHE A 132 1.82 6.14 -2.52
N HIS A 133 2.54 6.98 -1.77
CA HIS A 133 2.15 7.36 -0.41
C HIS A 133 0.78 8.04 -0.36
N HIS A 134 0.47 8.92 -1.32
CA HIS A 134 -0.82 9.60 -1.36
C HIS A 134 -1.99 8.63 -1.55
N ILE A 135 -1.85 7.65 -2.45
CA ILE A 135 -2.86 6.58 -2.63
C ILE A 135 -3.11 5.83 -1.32
N ARG A 136 -2.07 5.60 -0.52
CA ARG A 136 -2.17 4.88 0.76
C ARG A 136 -2.85 5.70 1.84
N VAL A 137 -2.57 7.01 1.91
CA VAL A 137 -3.20 7.92 2.89
C VAL A 137 -4.71 7.94 2.70
N ASP A 138 -5.18 8.07 1.45
CA ASP A 138 -6.61 8.04 1.14
C ASP A 138 -7.27 6.73 1.64
N ALA A 139 -6.64 5.58 1.40
CA ALA A 139 -7.16 4.28 1.86
C ALA A 139 -7.13 4.14 3.40
N GLN A 140 -6.16 4.76 4.09
CA GLN A 140 -6.06 4.74 5.55
C GLN A 140 -7.17 5.56 6.23
N GLU A 141 -7.63 6.65 5.63
CA GLU A 141 -8.76 7.42 6.16
C GLU A 141 -10.02 6.55 6.27
N ASP A 142 -10.31 5.76 5.23
CA ASP A 142 -11.41 4.80 5.26
C ASP A 142 -11.19 3.69 6.31
N SER A 143 -9.96 3.18 6.44
CA SER A 143 -9.61 2.19 7.46
C SER A 143 -9.85 2.73 8.88
N VAL A 144 -9.54 4.02 9.14
CA VAL A 144 -9.78 4.67 10.44
C VAL A 144 -11.26 4.69 10.76
N ALA A 145 -12.12 5.02 9.79
CA ALA A 145 -13.57 5.00 9.98
C ALA A 145 -14.08 3.59 10.32
N ILE A 146 -13.60 2.56 9.61
CA ILE A 146 -13.98 1.17 9.87
C ILE A 146 -13.54 0.73 11.28
N VAL A 147 -12.33 1.06 11.71
CA VAL A 147 -11.84 0.73 13.06
C VAL A 147 -12.61 1.49 14.13
N ALA A 148 -12.98 2.75 13.88
CA ALA A 148 -13.80 3.54 14.79
C ALA A 148 -15.19 2.92 15.00
N ASP A 149 -15.84 2.48 13.92
CA ASP A 149 -17.13 1.77 13.97
C ASP A 149 -17.02 0.47 14.78
N ARG A 150 -15.95 -0.32 14.57
CA ARG A 150 -15.68 -1.54 15.36
C ARG A 150 -15.51 -1.29 16.85
N LEU A 151 -14.90 -0.17 17.22
CA LEU A 151 -14.69 0.24 18.61
C LEU A 151 -15.89 0.96 19.21
N GLY A 152 -16.88 1.35 18.40
CA GLY A 152 -18.04 2.12 18.86
C GLY A 152 -17.65 3.54 19.33
N VAL A 153 -16.67 4.18 18.69
CA VAL A 153 -16.13 5.48 19.10
C VAL A 153 -16.18 6.53 17.96
N ASP A 154 -16.17 7.79 18.36
CA ASP A 154 -16.00 8.90 17.40
C ASP A 154 -14.50 9.11 17.10
N PRO A 155 -14.03 8.90 15.85
CA PRO A 155 -12.62 9.02 15.50
C PRO A 155 -12.07 10.45 15.64
N ARG A 156 -12.92 11.47 15.79
CA ARG A 156 -12.50 12.84 16.07
C ARG A 156 -12.16 13.08 17.54
N ARG A 157 -12.59 12.19 18.43
CA ARG A 157 -12.42 12.30 19.90
C ARG A 157 -11.58 11.20 20.48
N ASP A 158 -11.41 10.11 19.76
CA ASP A 158 -10.65 8.93 20.19
C ASP A 158 -9.53 8.64 19.19
N ILE A 159 -8.30 8.69 19.64
CA ILE A 159 -7.12 8.48 18.80
C ILE A 159 -6.86 7.00 18.47
N ARG A 160 -7.46 6.05 19.22
CA ARG A 160 -7.19 4.61 19.06
C ARG A 160 -7.40 4.10 17.65
N PRO A 161 -8.47 4.46 16.90
CA PRO A 161 -8.62 4.05 15.50
C PRO A 161 -7.44 4.48 14.64
N ALA A 162 -7.04 5.75 14.73
CA ALA A 162 -5.95 6.30 13.94
C ALA A 162 -4.60 5.63 14.27
N VAL A 163 -4.31 5.41 15.56
CA VAL A 163 -3.09 4.73 15.99
C VAL A 163 -3.06 3.28 15.50
N THR A 164 -4.18 2.56 15.60
CA THR A 164 -4.29 1.16 15.12
C THR A 164 -3.98 1.07 13.62
N VAL A 165 -4.62 1.95 12.82
CA VAL A 165 -4.41 1.97 11.37
C VAL A 165 -2.99 2.39 11.03
N ALA A 166 -2.46 3.43 11.66
CA ALA A 166 -1.09 3.91 11.42
C ALA A 166 -0.06 2.81 11.74
N ALA A 167 -0.23 2.08 12.84
CA ALA A 167 0.64 0.97 13.22
C ALA A 167 0.57 -0.17 12.18
N GLY A 168 -0.63 -0.63 11.82
CA GLY A 168 -0.81 -1.71 10.85
C GLY A 168 -0.34 -1.34 9.45
N ALA A 169 -0.67 -0.13 8.98
CA ALA A 169 -0.21 0.38 7.69
C ALA A 169 1.30 0.63 7.67
N GLY A 170 1.89 1.05 8.80
CA GLY A 170 3.33 1.18 8.98
C GLY A 170 4.05 -0.17 8.86
N ALA A 171 3.51 -1.23 9.48
CA ALA A 171 4.04 -2.58 9.36
C ALA A 171 4.01 -3.08 7.89
N LEU A 172 2.89 -2.87 7.20
CA LEU A 172 2.78 -3.20 5.77
C LEU A 172 3.79 -2.44 4.93
N LEU A 173 3.95 -1.13 5.18
CA LEU A 173 4.93 -0.30 4.47
C LEU A 173 6.36 -0.77 4.72
N ALA A 174 6.71 -1.04 5.97
CA ALA A 174 8.04 -1.54 6.34
C ALA A 174 8.37 -2.87 5.66
N ALA A 175 7.39 -3.79 5.60
CA ALA A 175 7.52 -5.06 4.89
C ALA A 175 7.72 -4.86 3.38
N GLN A 176 6.93 -3.99 2.73
CA GLN A 176 7.05 -3.68 1.32
C GLN A 176 8.39 -3.01 0.99
N ALA A 177 8.86 -2.06 1.82
CA ALA A 177 10.15 -1.41 1.65
C ALA A 177 11.33 -2.39 1.87
N ALA A 178 11.23 -3.30 2.83
CA ALA A 178 12.23 -4.36 3.02
C ALA A 178 12.24 -5.32 1.83
N TRP A 179 11.06 -5.66 1.32
CA TRP A 179 10.91 -6.50 0.13
C TRP A 179 11.55 -5.86 -1.11
N ALA A 180 11.28 -4.57 -1.37
CA ALA A 180 11.86 -3.85 -2.51
C ALA A 180 13.39 -3.73 -2.42
N ARG A 181 13.96 -3.60 -1.19
CA ARG A 181 15.42 -3.42 -1.03
C ARG A 181 16.24 -4.69 -1.14
N ALA A 182 15.76 -5.81 -0.64
CA ALA A 182 16.55 -7.03 -0.47
C ALA A 182 15.74 -8.31 -0.61
N GLY A 183 14.44 -8.23 -0.90
CA GLY A 183 13.56 -9.38 -0.97
C GLY A 183 13.68 -10.16 -2.27
N GLN A 184 13.19 -11.38 -2.24
CA GLN A 184 12.87 -12.14 -3.43
C GLN A 184 11.37 -11.99 -3.73
N PRO A 185 10.90 -12.17 -4.97
CA PRO A 185 9.50 -11.96 -5.33
C PRO A 185 8.48 -12.67 -4.42
N ASP A 186 8.82 -13.85 -3.88
CA ASP A 186 7.94 -14.64 -3.00
C ASP A 186 8.09 -14.32 -1.49
N ASP A 187 8.95 -13.38 -1.08
CA ASP A 187 9.26 -13.09 0.33
C ASP A 187 8.21 -12.20 1.04
N LEU A 188 7.40 -11.46 0.30
CA LEU A 188 6.52 -10.44 0.89
C LEU A 188 5.57 -10.99 1.98
N PRO A 189 4.91 -12.16 1.82
CA PRO A 189 4.05 -12.71 2.87
C PRO A 189 4.79 -12.95 4.19
N ARG A 190 6.01 -13.46 4.12
CA ARG A 190 6.88 -13.69 5.28
C ARG A 190 7.27 -12.36 5.95
N LEU A 191 7.66 -11.37 5.16
CA LEU A 191 8.05 -10.04 5.67
C LEU A 191 6.87 -9.32 6.33
N ILE A 192 5.65 -9.42 5.78
CA ILE A 192 4.43 -8.90 6.40
C ILE A 192 4.20 -9.58 7.74
N GLY A 193 4.29 -10.92 7.80
CA GLY A 193 4.19 -11.67 9.05
C GLY A 193 5.15 -11.13 10.11
N GLN A 194 6.44 -11.03 9.78
CA GLN A 194 7.48 -10.53 10.67
C GLN A 194 7.23 -9.08 11.13
N ALA A 195 6.77 -8.19 10.25
CA ALA A 195 6.50 -6.81 10.61
C ALA A 195 5.33 -6.69 11.62
N PHE A 196 4.27 -7.48 11.45
CA PHE A 196 3.17 -7.51 12.41
C PHE A 196 3.54 -8.23 13.71
N ASP A 197 4.39 -9.26 13.68
CA ASP A 197 4.90 -9.93 14.87
C ASP A 197 5.79 -8.99 15.69
N ALA A 198 6.62 -8.18 15.06
CA ALA A 198 7.40 -7.13 15.74
C ALA A 198 6.49 -6.10 16.41
N LEU A 199 5.41 -5.65 15.77
CA LEU A 199 4.42 -4.77 16.40
C LEU A 199 3.76 -5.41 17.64
N ALA A 200 3.46 -6.70 17.58
CA ALA A 200 2.79 -7.40 18.69
C ALA A 200 3.76 -7.78 19.81
N GLY A 201 5.00 -8.10 19.50
CA GLY A 201 6.00 -8.63 20.44
C GLY A 201 6.87 -7.55 21.07
N GLU A 202 7.52 -6.72 20.29
CA GLU A 202 8.54 -5.79 20.79
C GLU A 202 7.96 -4.50 21.39
N LEU A 203 6.81 -4.03 20.95
CA LEU A 203 6.11 -2.91 21.61
C LEU A 203 5.59 -3.29 23.01
N LEU A 204 5.50 -4.60 23.31
CA LEU A 204 5.07 -5.13 24.59
C LEU A 204 6.23 -5.78 25.39
N ALA A 205 7.40 -6.00 24.77
CA ALA A 205 8.57 -6.49 25.48
C ALA A 205 9.18 -5.34 26.30
N GLN A 206 9.28 -5.56 27.62
CA GLN A 206 10.09 -4.71 28.48
C GLN A 206 11.52 -4.65 27.92
N PRO A 207 12.20 -3.48 27.97
CA PRO A 207 13.61 -3.40 27.62
C PRO A 207 14.36 -4.43 28.48
N PRO A 208 15.42 -5.11 27.93
CA PRO A 208 16.19 -6.03 28.71
C PRO A 208 16.65 -5.31 29.99
N ALA A 209 16.38 -5.89 31.13
CA ALA A 209 16.76 -5.35 32.44
C ALA A 209 18.24 -5.02 32.39
N GLY A 210 18.57 -3.73 32.54
CA GLY A 210 19.92 -3.22 32.40
C GLY A 210 20.84 -4.04 33.25
N GLN A 211 21.95 -4.47 32.68
CA GLN A 211 23.11 -4.94 33.41
C GLN A 211 23.59 -3.79 34.27
N ALA A 212 23.08 -3.75 35.52
CA ALA A 212 23.68 -2.97 36.58
C ALA A 212 25.03 -3.63 36.88
N GLN A 213 26.07 -3.14 36.19
CA GLN A 213 27.43 -3.46 36.57
C GLN A 213 27.69 -2.79 37.92
N HIS A 214 27.61 -3.60 38.98
CA HIS A 214 28.18 -3.26 40.29
C HIS A 214 29.70 -3.17 40.12
N SER A 215 30.18 -1.97 39.94
CA SER A 215 31.58 -1.65 40.24
C SER A 215 31.76 -1.58 41.75
N THR A 216 31.96 -2.70 42.37
CA THR A 216 32.43 -2.73 43.76
C THR A 216 33.92 -2.38 43.76
N THR A 217 34.21 -1.12 44.01
CA THR A 217 35.58 -0.70 44.34
C THR A 217 35.81 -1.05 45.79
N GLU A 218 36.44 -2.20 46.06
CA GLU A 218 37.07 -2.47 47.33
C GLU A 218 38.37 -1.65 47.44
N GLY A 219 38.28 -0.61 48.24
CA GLY A 219 39.45 0.05 48.78
C GLY A 219 39.99 -0.75 49.94
N SER A 220 41.10 -1.42 49.75
CA SER A 220 41.92 -1.96 50.88
C SER A 220 42.92 -0.92 51.29
N THR A 221 42.67 -0.43 52.47
CA THR A 221 43.66 0.28 53.32
C THR A 221 44.46 -0.79 54.06
N GLU A 222 45.79 -0.71 53.98
CA GLU A 222 46.66 -1.21 55.09
C GLU A 222 48.05 -0.56 55.02
N SER A 223 48.35 0.04 56.18
CA SER A 223 49.60 0.28 56.89
C SER A 223 50.67 1.07 56.24
#